data_337791f2c85133db3f7933514b153648
#
_entry.id   337791f2c85133db3f7933514b153648
#
_cell.length_a   1.000
_cell.length_b   1.000
_cell.length_c   1.000
_cell.angle_alpha   90.00
_cell.angle_beta   90.00
_cell.angle_gamma   90.00
#
_symmetry.space_group_name_H-M   'P 1'
#
loop_
_entity.id
_entity.type
_entity.pdbx_description
1 polymer ?
#
loop_
_entity_poly.entity_id
_entity_poly.type
_entity_poly.pdbx_seq_one_letter_code
_entity_poly.pdbx_strand_id
1 'polypeptide(L)'
;MKLTIREIAVFGMLGGIMYASKLIMELIPNVHLLGVLTIAYTVVYRKKALYPIYTYVILNGILCGFAAWWVPYLYLWTLLWGAVMLLPKRMPKKVQPIVYMTICAAHGFLFGTLYAPAQAILFGLNFKGMIAWIIAGLPWDMVHGVSNFFCGLLIVPIVKVLQYAERNRE
;
A
#
# COMPACT_ATOMS: atom_id res chain seq x y z
N MET A 1 -5.44 12.82 -17.13
CA MET A 1 -4.03 13.24 -16.88
C MET A 1 -3.17 12.55 -17.93
N LYS A 2 -2.53 13.30 -18.86
CA LYS A 2 -1.62 12.68 -19.84
C LYS A 2 -0.29 12.36 -19.14
N LEU A 3 0.24 11.15 -19.38
CA LEU A 3 1.57 10.73 -18.93
C LEU A 3 2.57 10.92 -20.08
N THR A 4 3.79 11.31 -19.73
CA THR A 4 4.92 11.25 -20.66
C THR A 4 5.43 9.81 -20.77
N ILE A 5 6.12 9.47 -21.88
CA ILE A 5 6.75 8.15 -22.07
C ILE A 5 7.68 7.81 -20.88
N ARG A 6 8.42 8.80 -20.41
CA ARG A 6 9.31 8.67 -19.25
C ARG A 6 8.55 8.33 -17.96
N GLU A 7 7.41 9.01 -17.69
CA GLU A 7 6.58 8.68 -16.53
C GLU A 7 6.01 7.27 -16.61
N ILE A 8 5.62 6.81 -17.79
CA ILE A 8 5.16 5.44 -17.99
C ILE A 8 6.25 4.44 -17.60
N ALA A 9 7.49 4.65 -18.08
CA ALA A 9 8.61 3.79 -17.75
C ALA A 9 8.92 3.80 -16.23
N VAL A 10 8.96 4.99 -15.61
CA VAL A 10 9.23 5.14 -14.18
C VAL A 10 8.15 4.47 -13.34
N PHE A 11 6.89 4.72 -13.63
CA PHE A 11 5.79 4.13 -12.87
C PHE A 11 5.69 2.61 -13.07
N GLY A 12 6.04 2.13 -14.26
CA GLY A 12 6.21 0.69 -14.50
C GLY A 12 7.29 0.07 -13.63
N MET A 13 8.48 0.70 -13.57
CA MET A 13 9.57 0.25 -12.68
C MET A 13 9.20 0.30 -11.20
N LEU A 14 8.54 1.39 -10.74
CA LEU A 14 8.11 1.52 -9.35
C LEU A 14 7.07 0.46 -8.97
N GLY A 15 6.14 0.13 -9.88
CA GLY A 15 5.21 -0.98 -9.69
C GLY A 15 5.92 -2.34 -9.64
N GLY A 16 6.92 -2.53 -10.50
CA GLY A 16 7.80 -3.71 -10.47
C GLY A 16 8.57 -3.84 -9.15
N ILE A 17 9.08 -2.73 -8.60
CA ILE A 17 9.75 -2.70 -7.28
C ILE A 17 8.77 -3.10 -6.17
N MET A 18 7.51 -2.64 -6.21
CA MET A 18 6.49 -3.10 -5.26
C MET A 18 6.30 -4.61 -5.34
N TYR A 19 6.18 -5.16 -6.54
CA TYR A 19 6.01 -6.60 -6.72
C TYR A 19 7.25 -7.39 -6.26
N ALA A 20 8.45 -6.94 -6.63
CA ALA A 20 9.70 -7.57 -6.19
C ALA A 20 9.85 -7.55 -4.66
N SER A 21 9.51 -6.42 -4.01
CA SER A 21 9.55 -6.31 -2.55
C SER A 21 8.58 -7.29 -1.88
N LYS A 22 7.39 -7.49 -2.46
CA LYS A 22 6.43 -8.51 -2.00
C LYS A 22 7.04 -9.90 -2.04
N LEU A 23 7.62 -10.29 -3.17
CA LEU A 23 8.23 -11.62 -3.33
C LEU A 23 9.36 -11.87 -2.32
N ILE A 24 10.27 -10.91 -2.15
CA ILE A 24 11.39 -11.04 -1.22
C ILE A 24 10.89 -11.20 0.23
N MET A 25 9.84 -10.49 0.60
CA MET A 25 9.32 -10.47 1.96
C MET A 25 8.25 -11.55 2.23
N GLU A 26 7.86 -12.34 1.24
CA GLU A 26 6.93 -13.46 1.40
C GLU A 26 7.43 -14.54 2.37
N LEU A 27 8.73 -14.59 2.64
CA LEU A 27 9.36 -15.48 3.62
C LEU A 27 8.95 -15.13 5.07
N ILE A 28 8.48 -13.91 5.33
CA ILE A 28 8.05 -13.45 6.65
C ILE A 28 6.57 -13.04 6.55
N PRO A 29 5.64 -13.86 7.01
CA PRO A 29 4.22 -13.59 6.89
C PRO A 29 3.82 -12.24 7.49
N ASN A 30 2.98 -11.49 6.77
CA ASN A 30 2.47 -10.17 7.16
C ASN A 30 3.54 -9.08 7.41
N VAL A 31 4.76 -9.29 6.95
CA VAL A 31 5.81 -8.27 6.92
C VAL A 31 6.10 -7.92 5.47
N HIS A 32 5.77 -6.70 5.04
CA HIS A 32 6.02 -6.27 3.66
C HIS A 32 6.10 -4.75 3.53
N LEU A 33 6.73 -4.29 2.46
CA LEU A 33 6.96 -2.86 2.19
C LEU A 33 5.84 -2.22 1.35
N LEU A 34 4.77 -2.92 1.02
CA LEU A 34 3.72 -2.40 0.13
C LEU A 34 3.06 -1.13 0.68
N GLY A 35 2.72 -1.11 1.97
CA GLY A 35 2.18 0.07 2.64
C GLY A 35 3.17 1.24 2.62
N VAL A 36 4.44 0.95 2.92
CA VAL A 36 5.55 1.92 2.91
C VAL A 36 5.72 2.55 1.53
N LEU A 37 5.80 1.73 0.48
CA LEU A 37 5.96 2.20 -0.91
C LEU A 37 4.73 2.96 -1.39
N THR A 38 3.51 2.49 -1.06
CA THR A 38 2.26 3.19 -1.37
C THR A 38 2.26 4.61 -0.78
N ILE A 39 2.64 4.76 0.50
CA ILE A 39 2.72 6.07 1.16
C ILE A 39 3.81 6.93 0.51
N ALA A 40 5.01 6.38 0.32
CA ALA A 40 6.14 7.12 -0.26
C ALA A 40 5.81 7.64 -1.67
N TYR A 41 5.24 6.79 -2.52
CA TYR A 41 4.82 7.18 -3.87
C TYR A 41 3.70 8.23 -3.84
N THR A 42 2.76 8.10 -2.91
CA THR A 42 1.67 9.07 -2.76
C THR A 42 2.18 10.44 -2.31
N VAL A 43 3.13 10.49 -1.39
CA VAL A 43 3.76 11.74 -0.93
C VAL A 43 4.44 12.46 -2.09
N VAL A 44 5.16 11.74 -2.95
CA VAL A 44 5.94 12.32 -4.06
C VAL A 44 5.06 12.60 -5.28
N TYR A 45 4.31 11.62 -5.75
CA TYR A 45 3.59 11.69 -7.04
C TYR A 45 2.11 12.09 -6.91
N ARG A 46 1.58 12.15 -5.70
CA ARG A 46 0.19 12.52 -5.40
C ARG A 46 -0.80 11.67 -6.20
N LYS A 47 -1.63 12.30 -7.05
CA LYS A 47 -2.61 11.57 -7.90
C LYS A 47 -1.96 10.57 -8.84
N LYS A 48 -0.75 10.85 -9.33
CA LYS A 48 -0.03 9.97 -10.23
C LYS A 48 0.51 8.70 -9.53
N ALA A 49 0.56 8.66 -8.19
CA ALA A 49 0.95 7.46 -7.45
C ALA A 49 0.03 6.24 -7.71
N LEU A 50 -1.20 6.46 -8.14
CA LEU A 50 -2.09 5.37 -8.53
C LEU A 50 -1.54 4.54 -9.69
N TYR A 51 -0.73 5.12 -10.59
CA TYR A 51 -0.15 4.36 -11.70
C TYR A 51 0.79 3.23 -11.23
N PRO A 52 1.86 3.49 -10.44
CA PRO A 52 2.69 2.40 -9.94
C PRO A 52 1.95 1.46 -8.98
N ILE A 53 0.99 1.95 -8.18
CA ILE A 53 0.18 1.11 -7.30
C ILE A 53 -0.64 0.11 -8.12
N TYR A 54 -1.35 0.57 -9.16
CA TYR A 54 -2.14 -0.34 -9.99
C TYR A 54 -1.30 -1.18 -10.94
N THR A 55 -0.11 -0.71 -11.36
CA THR A 55 0.87 -1.57 -12.03
C THR A 55 1.22 -2.77 -11.15
N TYR A 56 1.49 -2.56 -9.86
CA TYR A 56 1.70 -3.64 -8.91
C TYR A 56 0.49 -4.56 -8.79
N VAL A 57 -0.73 -4.01 -8.64
CA VAL A 57 -1.95 -4.81 -8.49
C VAL A 57 -2.18 -5.70 -9.71
N ILE A 58 -1.97 -5.16 -10.91
CA ILE A 58 -2.12 -5.92 -12.17
C ILE A 58 -1.04 -6.99 -12.29
N LEU A 59 0.23 -6.64 -12.05
CA LEU A 59 1.34 -7.60 -12.06
C LEU A 59 1.09 -8.75 -11.09
N ASN A 60 0.60 -8.45 -9.88
CA ASN A 60 0.28 -9.47 -8.90
C ASN A 60 -0.84 -10.40 -9.37
N GLY A 61 -1.86 -9.87 -10.05
CA GLY A 61 -2.91 -10.69 -10.67
C GLY A 61 -2.40 -11.56 -11.82
N ILE A 62 -1.55 -11.01 -12.70
CA ILE A 62 -0.98 -11.74 -13.85
C ILE A 62 -0.06 -12.88 -13.37
N LEU A 63 0.80 -12.62 -12.40
CA LEU A 63 1.86 -13.54 -11.99
C LEU A 63 1.42 -14.54 -10.92
N CYS A 64 0.46 -14.17 -10.04
CA CYS A 64 -0.06 -15.03 -8.98
C CYS A 64 -1.51 -15.52 -9.24
N GLY A 65 -2.12 -15.09 -10.33
CA GLY A 65 -3.49 -15.46 -10.73
C GLY A 65 -4.56 -14.50 -10.22
N PHE A 66 -5.56 -14.26 -11.07
CA PHE A 66 -6.74 -13.46 -10.76
C PHE A 66 -7.77 -14.33 -10.02
N ALA A 67 -7.63 -14.44 -8.70
CA ALA A 67 -8.54 -15.21 -7.87
C ALA A 67 -9.27 -14.30 -6.85
N ALA A 68 -10.11 -14.89 -5.98
CA ALA A 68 -10.89 -14.15 -5.00
C ALA A 68 -10.04 -13.23 -4.11
N TRP A 69 -8.84 -13.68 -3.74
CA TRP A 69 -7.90 -12.89 -2.93
C TRP A 69 -7.44 -11.58 -3.59
N TRP A 70 -7.48 -11.51 -4.93
CA TRP A 70 -7.04 -10.33 -5.67
C TRP A 70 -8.07 -9.20 -5.69
N VAL A 71 -9.36 -9.53 -5.61
CA VAL A 71 -10.46 -8.54 -5.69
C VAL A 71 -10.33 -7.41 -4.67
N PRO A 72 -10.04 -7.66 -3.38
CA PRO A 72 -9.85 -6.58 -2.41
C PRO A 72 -8.69 -5.64 -2.75
N TYR A 73 -7.66 -6.10 -3.44
CA TYR A 73 -6.49 -5.28 -3.81
C TYR A 73 -6.86 -4.14 -4.77
N LEU A 74 -8.00 -4.25 -5.47
CA LEU A 74 -8.52 -3.18 -6.31
C LEU A 74 -8.86 -1.91 -5.53
N TYR A 75 -9.14 -2.01 -4.23
CA TYR A 75 -9.50 -0.84 -3.43
C TYR A 75 -8.64 -0.62 -2.18
N LEU A 76 -8.06 -1.66 -1.58
CA LEU A 76 -7.28 -1.56 -0.35
C LEU A 76 -6.15 -0.52 -0.44
N TRP A 77 -5.39 -0.57 -1.51
CA TRP A 77 -4.28 0.36 -1.74
C TRP A 77 -4.77 1.77 -2.07
N THR A 78 -5.95 1.89 -2.70
CA THR A 78 -6.59 3.18 -2.95
C THR A 78 -7.07 3.83 -1.67
N LEU A 79 -7.53 3.06 -0.68
CA LEU A 79 -7.90 3.58 0.64
C LEU A 79 -6.67 4.15 1.36
N LEU A 80 -5.54 3.44 1.34
CA LEU A 80 -4.29 3.95 1.90
C LEU A 80 -3.79 5.20 1.15
N TRP A 81 -3.81 5.18 -0.18
CA TRP A 81 -3.52 6.36 -1.00
C TRP A 81 -4.42 7.53 -0.63
N GLY A 82 -5.72 7.30 -0.49
CA GLY A 82 -6.70 8.33 -0.11
C GLY A 82 -6.41 8.93 1.25
N ALA A 83 -6.11 8.11 2.26
CA ALA A 83 -5.73 8.57 3.59
C ALA A 83 -4.51 9.50 3.55
N VAL A 84 -3.49 9.16 2.76
CA VAL A 84 -2.29 10.00 2.58
C VAL A 84 -2.62 11.28 1.80
N MET A 85 -3.53 11.21 0.82
CA MET A 85 -3.96 12.38 0.04
C MET A 85 -4.69 13.43 0.89
N LEU A 86 -5.33 13.04 1.99
CA LEU A 86 -5.96 13.94 2.96
C LEU A 86 -4.95 14.71 3.82
N LEU A 87 -3.71 14.24 3.89
CA LEU A 87 -2.67 14.93 4.66
C LEU A 87 -2.29 16.27 4.03
N PRO A 88 -1.94 17.27 4.86
CA PRO A 88 -1.43 18.55 4.39
C PRO A 88 -0.21 18.35 3.49
N LYS A 89 -0.15 19.08 2.38
CA LYS A 89 1.01 19.03 1.47
C LYS A 89 2.30 19.51 2.14
N ARG A 90 2.19 20.42 3.10
CA ARG A 90 3.31 20.94 3.89
C ARG A 90 3.10 20.53 5.34
N MET A 91 3.92 19.63 5.82
CA MET A 91 3.92 19.13 7.19
C MET A 91 5.30 19.36 7.80
N PRO A 92 5.40 19.76 9.08
CA PRO A 92 6.70 19.91 9.74
C PRO A 92 7.54 18.65 9.63
N LYS A 93 8.82 18.80 9.26
CA LYS A 93 9.73 17.64 9.02
C LYS A 93 9.82 16.70 10.23
N LYS A 94 9.71 17.24 11.46
CA LYS A 94 9.75 16.44 12.69
C LYS A 94 8.52 15.55 12.89
N VAL A 95 7.37 15.95 12.33
CA VAL A 95 6.09 15.24 12.49
C VAL A 95 5.86 14.20 11.38
N GLN A 96 6.45 14.42 10.20
CA GLN A 96 6.27 13.53 9.05
C GLN A 96 6.49 12.05 9.36
N PRO A 97 7.60 11.63 10.00
CA PRO A 97 7.87 10.20 10.24
C PRO A 97 6.75 9.55 11.05
N ILE A 98 6.37 10.17 12.17
CA ILE A 98 5.38 9.59 13.07
C ILE A 98 4.00 9.49 12.40
N VAL A 99 3.58 10.52 11.66
CA VAL A 99 2.30 10.50 10.94
C VAL A 99 2.28 9.40 9.88
N TYR A 100 3.34 9.27 9.09
CA TYR A 100 3.40 8.22 8.05
C TYR A 100 3.46 6.81 8.67
N MET A 101 4.23 6.61 9.73
CA MET A 101 4.30 5.35 10.47
C MET A 101 2.92 4.99 11.04
N THR A 102 2.23 5.95 11.65
CA THR A 102 0.90 5.74 12.24
C THR A 102 -0.13 5.37 11.16
N ILE A 103 -0.14 6.05 10.02
CA ILE A 103 -1.07 5.72 8.92
C ILE A 103 -0.75 4.34 8.33
N CYS A 104 0.54 4.02 8.17
CA CYS A 104 0.96 2.70 7.68
C CYS A 104 0.51 1.59 8.64
N ALA A 105 0.73 1.78 9.94
CA ALA A 105 0.30 0.87 10.98
C ALA A 105 -1.23 0.73 11.05
N ALA A 106 -1.95 1.85 11.03
CA ALA A 106 -3.42 1.85 11.05
C ALA A 106 -4.00 1.05 9.87
N HIS A 107 -3.45 1.23 8.66
CA HIS A 107 -3.85 0.42 7.51
C HIS A 107 -3.56 -1.07 7.73
N GLY A 108 -2.44 -1.42 8.34
CA GLY A 108 -2.09 -2.80 8.69
C GLY A 108 -3.05 -3.41 9.71
N PHE A 109 -3.34 -2.70 10.81
CA PHE A 109 -4.32 -3.14 11.82
C PHE A 109 -5.74 -3.28 11.28
N LEU A 110 -6.11 -2.50 10.27
CA LEU A 110 -7.43 -2.52 9.67
C LEU A 110 -7.50 -3.40 8.42
N PHE A 111 -6.40 -4.04 8.00
CA PHE A 111 -6.32 -4.72 6.72
C PHE A 111 -7.40 -5.78 6.55
N GLY A 112 -7.56 -6.68 7.52
CA GLY A 112 -8.62 -7.69 7.53
C GLY A 112 -10.01 -7.08 7.56
N THR A 113 -10.22 -6.05 8.37
CA THR A 113 -11.50 -5.33 8.42
C THR A 113 -11.86 -4.71 7.06
N LEU A 114 -10.90 -4.07 6.40
CA LEU A 114 -11.08 -3.49 5.07
C LEU A 114 -11.25 -4.57 3.98
N TYR A 115 -10.66 -5.75 4.18
CA TYR A 115 -10.76 -6.89 3.27
C TYR A 115 -12.12 -7.61 3.39
N ALA A 116 -12.71 -7.62 4.58
CA ALA A 116 -13.89 -8.39 4.93
C ALA A 116 -15.13 -8.15 4.03
N PRO A 117 -15.44 -6.92 3.54
CA PRO A 117 -16.57 -6.71 2.65
C PRO A 117 -16.48 -7.50 1.34
N ALA A 118 -15.28 -7.52 0.71
CA ALA A 118 -15.09 -8.32 -0.50
C ALA A 118 -15.19 -9.82 -0.20
N GLN A 119 -14.61 -10.28 0.92
CA GLN A 119 -14.73 -11.65 1.38
C GLN A 119 -16.18 -12.06 1.58
N ALA A 120 -16.98 -11.20 2.23
CA ALA A 120 -18.38 -11.46 2.47
C ALA A 120 -19.18 -11.58 1.16
N ILE A 121 -18.95 -10.68 0.20
CA ILE A 121 -19.63 -10.70 -1.10
C ILE A 121 -19.23 -11.94 -1.90
N LEU A 122 -17.94 -12.26 -1.97
CA LEU A 122 -17.43 -13.34 -2.80
C LEU A 122 -17.81 -14.74 -2.28
N PHE A 123 -17.94 -14.89 -0.96
CA PHE A 123 -18.22 -16.17 -0.32
C PHE A 123 -19.61 -16.26 0.32
N GLY A 124 -20.48 -15.28 0.09
CA GLY A 124 -21.85 -15.28 0.58
C GLY A 124 -21.97 -15.21 2.11
N LEU A 125 -21.02 -14.56 2.80
CA LEU A 125 -21.06 -14.43 4.25
C LEU A 125 -22.17 -13.44 4.64
N ASN A 126 -23.00 -13.83 5.61
CA ASN A 126 -23.87 -12.87 6.27
C ASN A 126 -23.07 -11.97 7.23
N PHE A 127 -23.72 -10.96 7.82
CA PHE A 127 -23.06 -10.00 8.71
C PHE A 127 -22.35 -10.68 9.90
N LYS A 128 -22.97 -11.70 10.52
CA LYS A 128 -22.33 -12.45 11.63
C LYS A 128 -21.10 -13.21 11.15
N GLY A 129 -21.17 -13.84 9.98
CA GLY A 129 -20.03 -14.53 9.36
C GLY A 129 -18.88 -13.58 9.01
N MET A 130 -19.20 -12.39 8.50
CA MET A 130 -18.19 -11.37 8.23
C MET A 130 -17.49 -10.90 9.52
N ILE A 131 -18.21 -10.67 10.60
CA ILE A 131 -17.64 -10.30 11.90
C ILE A 131 -16.77 -11.44 12.47
N ALA A 132 -17.24 -12.67 12.38
CA ALA A 132 -16.45 -13.83 12.81
C ALA A 132 -15.14 -13.97 12.01
N TRP A 133 -15.19 -13.70 10.70
CA TRP A 133 -14.01 -13.69 9.83
C TRP A 133 -13.00 -12.58 10.24
N ILE A 134 -13.49 -11.36 10.54
CA ILE A 134 -12.64 -10.27 11.05
C ILE A 134 -11.98 -10.69 12.35
N ILE A 135 -12.75 -11.20 13.31
CA ILE A 135 -12.22 -11.61 14.63
C ILE A 135 -11.14 -12.69 14.48
N ALA A 136 -11.38 -13.68 13.62
CA ALA A 136 -10.40 -14.73 13.35
C ALA A 136 -9.09 -14.19 12.70
N GLY A 137 -9.19 -13.09 11.95
CA GLY A 137 -8.06 -12.42 11.31
C GLY A 137 -7.25 -11.50 12.22
N LEU A 138 -7.79 -11.06 13.38
CA LEU A 138 -7.14 -10.09 14.26
C LEU A 138 -5.67 -10.41 14.64
N PRO A 139 -5.28 -11.65 14.94
CA PRO A 139 -3.87 -11.95 15.25
C PRO A 139 -2.94 -11.60 14.10
N TRP A 140 -3.36 -11.84 12.86
CA TRP A 140 -2.60 -11.51 11.66
C TRP A 140 -2.55 -10.01 11.40
N ASP A 141 -3.67 -9.30 11.62
CA ASP A 141 -3.73 -7.84 11.51
C ASP A 141 -2.84 -7.17 12.56
N MET A 142 -2.72 -7.74 13.77
CA MET A 142 -1.80 -7.25 14.79
C MET A 142 -0.34 -7.34 14.32
N VAL A 143 0.09 -8.47 13.79
CA VAL A 143 1.44 -8.62 13.22
C VAL A 143 1.65 -7.64 12.08
N HIS A 144 0.67 -7.50 11.19
CA HIS A 144 0.71 -6.60 10.06
C HIS A 144 0.81 -5.12 10.49
N GLY A 145 0.00 -4.69 11.45
CA GLY A 145 0.04 -3.33 11.96
C GLY A 145 1.36 -2.98 12.65
N VAL A 146 1.86 -3.87 13.51
CA VAL A 146 3.14 -3.69 14.20
C VAL A 146 4.29 -3.66 13.20
N SER A 147 4.35 -4.61 12.26
CA SER A 147 5.39 -4.64 11.23
C SER A 147 5.37 -3.37 10.36
N ASN A 148 4.19 -2.92 9.94
CA ASN A 148 4.00 -1.69 9.17
C ASN A 148 4.44 -0.44 9.93
N PHE A 149 4.26 -0.40 11.27
CA PHE A 149 4.77 0.69 12.09
C PHE A 149 6.29 0.80 11.97
N PHE A 150 7.00 -0.29 12.19
CA PHE A 150 8.47 -0.29 12.12
C PHE A 150 8.99 -0.13 10.69
N CYS A 151 8.41 -0.80 9.71
CA CYS A 151 8.74 -0.60 8.30
C CYS A 151 8.48 0.85 7.86
N GLY A 152 7.53 1.53 8.48
CA GLY A 152 7.22 2.94 8.25
C GLY A 152 8.39 3.90 8.46
N LEU A 153 9.43 3.52 9.23
CA LEU A 153 10.69 4.28 9.35
C LEU A 153 11.36 4.51 7.98
N LEU A 154 11.15 3.62 7.03
CA LEU A 154 11.72 3.72 5.68
C LEU A 154 10.99 4.72 4.77
N ILE A 155 9.79 5.18 5.12
CA ILE A 155 8.98 6.06 4.27
C ILE A 155 9.75 7.37 3.96
N VAL A 156 10.21 8.06 4.99
CA VAL A 156 10.89 9.36 4.81
C VAL A 156 12.21 9.23 4.02
N PRO A 157 13.09 8.26 4.29
CA PRO A 157 14.24 7.98 3.43
C PRO A 157 13.87 7.74 1.97
N ILE A 158 12.87 6.89 1.70
CA ILE A 158 12.42 6.59 0.33
C ILE A 158 11.87 7.84 -0.35
N VAL A 159 11.06 8.64 0.35
CA VAL A 159 10.54 9.92 -0.17
C VAL A 159 11.69 10.84 -0.59
N LYS A 160 12.74 10.96 0.22
CA LYS A 160 13.91 11.78 -0.11
C LYS A 160 14.63 11.29 -1.37
N VAL A 161 14.82 9.97 -1.49
CA VAL A 161 15.45 9.36 -2.68
C VAL A 161 14.62 9.64 -3.93
N LEU A 162 13.31 9.43 -3.87
CA LEU A 162 12.41 9.71 -4.98
C LEU A 162 12.40 11.19 -5.38
N GLN A 163 12.34 12.10 -4.40
CA GLN A 163 12.40 13.54 -4.65
C GLN A 163 13.74 13.97 -5.26
N TYR A 164 14.85 13.41 -4.81
CA TYR A 164 16.16 13.64 -5.40
C TYR A 164 16.23 13.16 -6.85
N ALA A 165 15.74 11.95 -7.11
CA ALA A 165 15.65 11.40 -8.45
C ALA A 165 14.77 12.24 -9.39
N GLU A 166 13.66 12.80 -8.90
CA GLU A 166 12.82 13.70 -9.70
C GLU A 166 13.51 15.03 -10.00
N ARG A 167 14.18 15.64 -9.02
CA ARG A 167 14.86 16.93 -9.18
C ARG A 167 16.04 16.91 -10.14
N ASN A 168 16.75 15.79 -10.20
CA ASN A 168 17.90 15.62 -11.10
C ASN A 168 17.49 15.18 -12.53
N ARG A 169 16.21 15.27 -12.85
CA ARG A 169 15.63 14.89 -14.15
C ARG A 169 15.35 16.08 -15.07
N GLU A 170 15.44 17.31 -14.54
CA GLU A 170 15.37 18.57 -15.28
C GLU A 170 16.78 18.98 -15.76
#